data_0a371b03caf5b72ccbc6e66e4348aa6d
#
_entry.id   0a371b03caf5b72ccbc6e66e4348aa6d
#
_cell.length_a   1.000
_cell.length_b   1.000
_cell.length_c   1.000
_cell.angle_alpha   90.00
_cell.angle_beta   90.00
_cell.angle_gamma   90.00
#
_symmetry.space_group_name_H-M   'P 1'
#
loop_
_entity.id
_entity.type
_entity.pdbx_description
1 polymer ?
#
loop_
_entity_poly.entity_id
_entity_poly.type
_entity_poly.pdbx_seq_one_letter_code
_entity_poly.pdbx_strand_id
1 'polypeptide(L)'
;MKKIFILLLFFSTIISAQKKDFKYSLSGIQKVVLTSDTTIRIEIGTTQELIISEKSSNHTHKDEDCDSCDDDNHADHFPNSHSKSNSKDDKRKGLTAVYPGGKDDTNGYGLSISKEGTTLFVSDLKSYLHRRGMNIKLPKNINISVNGGNMGSIYMEGFTGEVEAETNVGSIQMKNVTGPITANTSVGKIDIDFDKVSQKSPITISSSVSEIDIAIPANTNADLELKTQGTVYTNFDFKMPEKKGMPNVSRRKSIVSKLNNGGVKIYIKSSMGNIYLRKK
;
A
#
# COMPACT_ATOMS: atom_id res chain seq x y z
N MET A 1 -28.31 64.22 19.14
CA MET A 1 -28.63 63.21 18.12
C MET A 1 -27.37 62.41 17.85
N LYS A 2 -27.21 61.22 18.47
CA LYS A 2 -26.05 60.34 18.29
C LYS A 2 -26.40 59.31 17.22
N LYS A 3 -25.71 59.33 16.07
CA LYS A 3 -25.85 58.37 14.98
C LYS A 3 -24.98 57.12 15.33
N ILE A 4 -25.65 55.99 15.64
CA ILE A 4 -25.01 54.70 15.81
C ILE A 4 -24.78 54.08 14.46
N PHE A 5 -23.50 53.92 14.06
CA PHE A 5 -23.10 53.19 12.86
C PHE A 5 -22.99 51.71 13.25
N ILE A 6 -23.93 50.88 12.79
CA ILE A 6 -23.88 49.43 12.95
C ILE A 6 -23.03 48.91 11.77
N LEU A 7 -21.80 48.49 12.09
CA LEU A 7 -20.88 47.81 11.14
C LEU A 7 -21.28 46.32 11.08
N LEU A 8 -22.02 45.94 10.02
CA LEU A 8 -22.36 44.56 9.73
C LEU A 8 -21.11 43.87 9.16
N LEU A 9 -20.40 43.11 10.01
CA LEU A 9 -19.30 42.22 9.57
C LEU A 9 -19.92 40.98 8.87
N PHE A 10 -19.90 40.98 7.55
CA PHE A 10 -20.17 39.78 6.77
C PHE A 10 -19.02 38.78 6.95
N PHE A 11 -19.18 37.81 7.82
CA PHE A 11 -18.34 36.62 7.87
C PHE A 11 -18.74 35.74 6.68
N SER A 12 -18.03 35.86 5.56
CA SER A 12 -18.12 34.89 4.47
C SER A 12 -17.43 33.60 4.90
N THR A 13 -18.19 32.65 5.43
CA THR A 13 -17.70 31.28 5.62
C THR A 13 -17.47 30.65 4.25
N ILE A 14 -16.22 30.53 3.85
CA ILE A 14 -15.83 29.74 2.69
C ILE A 14 -16.08 28.29 3.07
N ILE A 15 -17.26 27.75 2.71
CA ILE A 15 -17.55 26.32 2.80
C ILE A 15 -16.76 25.66 1.67
N SER A 16 -15.53 25.25 1.96
CA SER A 16 -14.79 24.32 1.13
C SER A 16 -15.55 22.99 1.17
N ALA A 17 -16.17 22.59 0.09
CA ALA A 17 -16.79 21.28 -0.04
C ALA A 17 -15.67 20.23 -0.09
N GLN A 18 -15.13 19.85 1.06
CA GLN A 18 -14.27 18.68 1.18
C GLN A 18 -15.09 17.45 0.83
N LYS A 19 -14.62 16.67 -0.15
CA LYS A 19 -15.22 15.37 -0.45
C LYS A 19 -15.16 14.54 0.83
N LYS A 20 -16.32 14.13 1.32
CA LYS A 20 -16.45 13.45 2.60
C LYS A 20 -15.92 12.02 2.47
N ASP A 21 -15.02 11.58 3.36
CA ASP A 21 -14.49 10.22 3.39
C ASP A 21 -15.62 9.18 3.36
N PHE A 22 -15.41 8.12 2.58
CA PHE A 22 -16.29 6.97 2.62
C PHE A 22 -16.00 6.12 3.86
N LYS A 23 -17.05 5.70 4.58
CA LYS A 23 -16.95 4.91 5.80
C LYS A 23 -17.82 3.67 5.71
N TYR A 24 -17.28 2.54 6.16
CA TYR A 24 -17.98 1.26 6.25
C TYR A 24 -17.69 0.60 7.59
N SER A 25 -18.73 0.19 8.32
CA SER A 25 -18.58 -0.49 9.62
C SER A 25 -18.00 -1.89 9.45
N LEU A 26 -16.95 -2.20 10.21
CA LEU A 26 -16.30 -3.52 10.24
C LEU A 26 -16.83 -4.43 11.36
N SER A 27 -18.01 -4.15 11.89
CA SER A 27 -18.66 -5.02 12.89
C SER A 27 -18.89 -6.42 12.30
N GLY A 28 -18.32 -7.46 12.96
CA GLY A 28 -18.38 -8.84 12.48
C GLY A 28 -17.50 -9.17 11.28
N ILE A 29 -16.62 -8.25 10.85
CA ILE A 29 -15.63 -8.49 9.81
C ILE A 29 -14.30 -8.87 10.47
N GLN A 30 -13.68 -9.95 10.00
CA GLN A 30 -12.38 -10.44 10.43
C GLN A 30 -11.28 -10.22 9.38
N LYS A 31 -11.65 -10.20 8.10
CA LYS A 31 -10.71 -10.00 6.98
C LYS A 31 -11.27 -8.96 6.00
N VAL A 32 -10.37 -8.08 5.52
CA VAL A 32 -10.66 -7.15 4.43
C VAL A 32 -9.78 -7.53 3.24
N VAL A 33 -10.41 -7.69 2.07
CA VAL A 33 -9.73 -7.97 0.79
C VAL A 33 -9.86 -6.73 -0.07
N LEU A 34 -8.72 -6.17 -0.48
CA LEU A 34 -8.61 -4.95 -1.28
C LEU A 34 -8.02 -5.27 -2.65
N THR A 35 -8.64 -4.83 -3.71
CA THR A 35 -8.15 -4.99 -5.09
C THR A 35 -8.14 -3.66 -5.82
N SER A 36 -6.97 -3.27 -6.36
CA SER A 36 -6.81 -2.07 -7.18
C SER A 36 -5.54 -2.17 -8.03
N ASP A 37 -5.55 -1.60 -9.23
CA ASP A 37 -4.35 -1.45 -10.08
C ASP A 37 -3.58 -0.15 -9.81
N THR A 38 -3.90 0.55 -8.72
CA THR A 38 -3.23 1.78 -8.31
C THR A 38 -2.50 1.63 -6.98
N THR A 39 -1.70 2.61 -6.62
CA THR A 39 -1.02 2.64 -5.32
C THR A 39 -2.02 2.65 -4.17
N ILE A 40 -1.89 1.70 -3.26
CA ILE A 40 -2.70 1.56 -2.05
C ILE A 40 -1.84 1.90 -0.84
N ARG A 41 -2.29 2.87 -0.05
CA ARG A 41 -1.68 3.22 1.23
C ARG A 41 -2.65 2.89 2.36
N ILE A 42 -2.21 2.05 3.29
CA ILE A 42 -3.04 1.56 4.39
C ILE A 42 -2.43 2.02 5.71
N GLU A 43 -3.21 2.75 6.48
CA GLU A 43 -2.83 3.32 7.77
C GLU A 43 -3.76 2.80 8.87
N ILE A 44 -3.30 2.90 10.12
CA ILE A 44 -4.13 2.53 11.26
C ILE A 44 -5.23 3.58 11.46
N GLY A 45 -6.47 3.12 11.49
CA GLY A 45 -7.63 3.89 11.93
C GLY A 45 -7.86 3.76 13.45
N THR A 46 -8.50 4.76 14.02
CA THR A 46 -8.86 4.79 15.46
C THR A 46 -10.21 4.13 15.74
N THR A 47 -11.00 3.85 14.71
CA THR A 47 -12.36 3.29 14.81
C THR A 47 -12.44 1.89 14.22
N GLN A 48 -13.48 1.13 14.53
CA GLN A 48 -13.80 -0.15 13.92
C GLN A 48 -14.52 0.05 12.58
N GLU A 49 -13.90 0.88 11.71
CA GLU A 49 -14.43 1.23 10.40
C GLU A 49 -13.33 1.13 9.34
N LEU A 50 -13.74 0.76 8.14
CA LEU A 50 -12.98 1.02 6.93
C LEU A 50 -13.25 2.47 6.52
N ILE A 51 -12.21 3.27 6.41
CA ILE A 51 -12.29 4.65 5.92
C ILE A 51 -11.48 4.75 4.65
N ILE A 52 -12.08 5.23 3.57
CA ILE A 52 -11.42 5.42 2.27
C ILE A 52 -11.48 6.89 1.91
N SER A 53 -10.30 7.47 1.62
CA SER A 53 -10.15 8.83 1.12
C SER A 53 -9.38 8.84 -0.20
N GLU A 54 -9.79 9.70 -1.13
CA GLU A 54 -8.98 9.95 -2.33
C GLU A 54 -7.75 10.78 -1.95
N LYS A 55 -6.62 10.45 -2.53
CA LYS A 55 -5.42 11.27 -2.38
C LYS A 55 -5.68 12.63 -3.04
N SER A 56 -5.74 13.70 -2.24
CA SER A 56 -5.76 15.06 -2.76
C SER A 56 -4.48 15.30 -3.56
N SER A 57 -4.62 15.68 -4.82
CA SER A 57 -3.50 16.11 -5.65
C SER A 57 -3.08 17.54 -5.27
N ASN A 58 -2.59 17.73 -4.05
CA ASN A 58 -1.87 18.95 -3.72
C ASN A 58 -0.46 18.85 -4.33
N HIS A 59 -0.33 19.08 -5.63
CA HIS A 59 0.91 19.54 -6.20
C HIS A 59 1.06 21.01 -5.77
N THR A 60 1.61 21.24 -4.60
CA THR A 60 2.37 22.46 -4.37
C THR A 60 3.67 22.26 -5.12
N HIS A 61 3.73 22.76 -6.35
CA HIS A 61 5.00 23.14 -6.97
C HIS A 61 5.62 24.15 -6.01
N LYS A 62 6.63 23.75 -5.25
CA LYS A 62 7.64 24.68 -4.80
C LYS A 62 8.43 24.99 -6.05
N ASP A 63 8.27 26.18 -6.55
CA ASP A 63 9.17 26.79 -7.52
C ASP A 63 10.54 26.92 -6.85
N GLU A 64 11.40 25.92 -7.02
CA GLU A 64 12.84 26.06 -6.84
C GLU A 64 13.39 26.30 -8.24
N ASP A 65 13.88 27.50 -8.41
CA ASP A 65 14.60 28.10 -9.52
C ASP A 65 15.25 27.09 -10.48
N CYS A 66 14.69 27.01 -11.69
CA CYS A 66 15.43 26.60 -12.87
C CYS A 66 15.61 27.83 -13.76
N ASP A 67 16.65 28.61 -13.48
CA ASP A 67 17.24 29.52 -14.45
C ASP A 67 17.86 28.70 -15.59
N SER A 68 17.51 29.06 -16.79
CA SER A 68 18.08 28.65 -18.09
C SER A 68 17.39 27.46 -18.80
N CYS A 69 16.38 27.80 -19.61
CA CYS A 69 16.18 27.22 -20.95
C CYS A 69 15.59 28.29 -21.86
N ASP A 70 16.44 28.87 -22.70
CA ASP A 70 16.09 29.77 -23.80
C ASP A 70 15.31 29.04 -24.91
N ASP A 71 14.34 29.76 -25.43
CA ASP A 71 13.76 29.80 -26.80
C ASP A 71 13.54 28.49 -27.57
N ASP A 72 12.26 28.20 -27.87
CA ASP A 72 11.78 28.33 -29.24
C ASP A 72 10.24 28.25 -29.33
N ASN A 73 9.67 29.19 -30.04
CA ASN A 73 8.28 29.37 -30.39
C ASN A 73 7.61 28.14 -30.99
N HIS A 74 6.50 27.67 -30.38
CA HIS A 74 5.34 27.20 -31.13
C HIS A 74 4.06 27.51 -30.37
N ALA A 75 3.35 28.51 -30.86
CA ALA A 75 2.01 28.90 -30.44
C ALA A 75 1.02 27.84 -30.97
N ASP A 76 0.50 27.02 -30.09
CA ASP A 76 -0.79 26.36 -30.28
C ASP A 76 -1.71 26.69 -29.12
N HIS A 77 -2.54 27.67 -29.41
CA HIS A 77 -3.54 28.24 -28.54
C HIS A 77 -4.71 27.27 -28.39
N PHE A 78 -4.69 26.41 -27.37
CA PHE A 78 -5.89 25.70 -26.96
C PHE A 78 -6.75 26.60 -26.06
N PRO A 79 -8.01 26.85 -26.43
CA PRO A 79 -8.86 27.75 -25.65
C PRO A 79 -9.15 27.13 -24.28
N ASN A 80 -8.79 27.89 -23.26
CA ASN A 80 -9.09 27.63 -21.86
C ASN A 80 -10.62 27.56 -21.67
N SER A 81 -11.21 26.37 -21.74
CA SER A 81 -12.60 26.17 -21.40
C SER A 81 -12.75 26.18 -19.87
N HIS A 82 -12.97 27.36 -19.31
CA HIS A 82 -13.55 27.48 -17.99
C HIS A 82 -15.00 26.96 -18.04
N SER A 83 -15.19 25.65 -18.02
CA SER A 83 -16.51 25.06 -17.92
C SER A 83 -16.99 25.12 -16.48
N LYS A 84 -18.00 25.96 -16.25
CA LYS A 84 -18.79 26.03 -15.02
C LYS A 84 -19.20 24.62 -14.55
N SER A 85 -18.80 24.24 -13.34
CA SER A 85 -18.97 22.91 -12.72
C SER A 85 -20.41 22.52 -12.39
N ASN A 86 -21.40 23.37 -12.64
CA ASN A 86 -22.78 23.18 -12.18
C ASN A 86 -23.67 22.30 -13.08
N SER A 87 -23.24 21.95 -14.31
CA SER A 87 -24.12 21.18 -15.23
C SER A 87 -23.93 19.66 -15.18
N LYS A 88 -22.84 19.15 -14.57
CA LYS A 88 -22.55 17.71 -14.52
C LYS A 88 -23.26 16.99 -13.37
N ASP A 89 -23.50 17.66 -12.27
CA ASP A 89 -24.15 17.06 -11.09
C ASP A 89 -25.66 16.85 -11.31
N ASP A 90 -26.30 17.73 -12.08
CA ASP A 90 -27.74 17.60 -12.36
C ASP A 90 -28.08 16.41 -13.27
N LYS A 91 -27.19 16.07 -14.21
CA LYS A 91 -27.39 14.91 -15.12
C LYS A 91 -27.22 13.55 -14.43
N ARG A 92 -26.58 13.52 -13.27
CA ARG A 92 -26.31 12.28 -12.52
C ARG A 92 -27.32 12.04 -11.41
N LYS A 93 -28.20 12.99 -11.14
CA LYS A 93 -29.18 12.90 -10.04
C LYS A 93 -30.07 11.68 -10.22
N GLY A 94 -30.08 10.80 -9.21
CA GLY A 94 -30.85 9.56 -9.22
C GLY A 94 -30.26 8.40 -10.05
N LEU A 95 -29.07 8.60 -10.65
CA LEU A 95 -28.37 7.55 -11.40
C LEU A 95 -27.22 6.99 -10.58
N THR A 96 -27.00 5.68 -10.71
CA THR A 96 -25.84 4.99 -10.11
C THR A 96 -24.80 4.74 -11.19
N ALA A 97 -23.54 5.01 -10.89
CA ALA A 97 -22.44 4.73 -11.81
C ALA A 97 -22.18 3.22 -11.89
N VAL A 98 -22.11 2.69 -13.12
CA VAL A 98 -21.78 1.29 -13.41
C VAL A 98 -20.51 1.26 -14.25
N TYR A 99 -19.56 0.43 -13.86
CA TYR A 99 -18.26 0.24 -14.53
C TYR A 99 -18.11 -1.20 -15.01
N PRO A 100 -17.20 -1.48 -15.97
CA PRO A 100 -16.77 -2.84 -16.21
C PRO A 100 -16.21 -3.45 -14.93
N GLY A 101 -16.89 -4.45 -14.37
CA GLY A 101 -16.50 -5.06 -13.09
C GLY A 101 -17.44 -4.78 -11.92
N GLY A 102 -18.40 -3.86 -12.05
CA GLY A 102 -19.38 -3.68 -10.99
C GLY A 102 -20.06 -2.32 -10.91
N LYS A 103 -20.87 -2.20 -9.89
CA LYS A 103 -21.61 -1.00 -9.53
C LYS A 103 -20.84 -0.20 -8.48
N ASP A 104 -20.85 1.12 -8.59
CA ASP A 104 -20.29 2.00 -7.55
C ASP A 104 -21.22 2.03 -6.33
N ASP A 105 -20.81 1.35 -5.28
CA ASP A 105 -21.55 1.28 -4.00
C ASP A 105 -21.16 2.43 -3.04
N THR A 106 -20.33 3.36 -3.49
CA THR A 106 -19.67 4.36 -2.63
C THR A 106 -19.97 5.81 -2.97
N ASN A 107 -21.02 6.06 -3.79
CA ASN A 107 -21.45 7.41 -4.17
C ASN A 107 -20.34 8.29 -4.77
N GLY A 108 -19.58 7.74 -5.73
CA GLY A 108 -18.61 8.51 -6.50
C GLY A 108 -17.16 8.17 -6.25
N TYR A 109 -16.83 7.35 -5.24
CA TYR A 109 -15.46 6.82 -5.08
C TYR A 109 -15.12 5.76 -6.13
N GLY A 110 -16.15 5.11 -6.73
CA GLY A 110 -15.96 4.11 -7.77
C GLY A 110 -15.48 2.79 -7.22
N LEU A 111 -15.99 2.40 -6.06
CA LEU A 111 -15.66 1.13 -5.42
C LEU A 111 -16.89 0.23 -5.38
N SER A 112 -16.67 -1.06 -5.61
CA SER A 112 -17.65 -2.11 -5.31
C SER A 112 -17.33 -2.73 -3.97
N ILE A 113 -18.36 -2.94 -3.15
CA ILE A 113 -18.23 -3.50 -1.81
C ILE A 113 -19.15 -4.67 -1.67
N SER A 114 -18.60 -5.85 -1.34
CA SER A 114 -19.38 -7.03 -1.05
C SER A 114 -18.91 -7.69 0.25
N LYS A 115 -19.84 -8.33 0.96
CA LYS A 115 -19.54 -9.06 2.19
C LYS A 115 -19.91 -10.52 2.02
N GLU A 116 -18.96 -11.41 2.33
CA GLU A 116 -19.15 -12.85 2.37
C GLU A 116 -18.71 -13.40 3.72
N GLY A 117 -19.67 -13.84 4.52
CA GLY A 117 -19.40 -14.28 5.89
C GLY A 117 -18.74 -13.18 6.76
N THR A 118 -17.50 -13.39 7.18
CA THR A 118 -16.68 -12.45 7.96
C THR A 118 -15.66 -11.70 7.12
N THR A 119 -15.70 -11.83 5.79
CA THR A 119 -14.80 -11.17 4.85
C THR A 119 -15.51 -10.05 4.10
N LEU A 120 -14.88 -8.88 4.05
CA LEU A 120 -15.29 -7.73 3.26
C LEU A 120 -14.39 -7.62 2.03
N PHE A 121 -14.98 -7.61 0.85
CA PHE A 121 -14.30 -7.40 -0.44
C PHE A 121 -14.53 -5.96 -0.89
N VAL A 122 -13.45 -5.29 -1.26
CA VAL A 122 -13.45 -3.91 -1.76
C VAL A 122 -12.65 -3.88 -3.07
N SER A 123 -13.30 -3.57 -4.16
CA SER A 123 -12.69 -3.54 -5.49
C SER A 123 -12.75 -2.13 -6.07
N ASP A 124 -11.61 -1.63 -6.52
CA ASP A 124 -11.50 -0.35 -7.21
C ASP A 124 -11.91 -0.49 -8.68
N LEU A 125 -13.06 0.09 -9.01
CA LEU A 125 -13.65 0.04 -10.35
C LEU A 125 -13.08 1.09 -11.30
N LYS A 126 -12.31 2.05 -10.78
CA LYS A 126 -11.76 3.19 -11.54
C LYS A 126 -10.25 3.11 -11.72
N SER A 127 -9.58 2.13 -11.17
CA SER A 127 -8.11 2.03 -11.19
C SER A 127 -7.50 2.17 -12.60
N TYR A 128 -8.18 1.64 -13.61
CA TYR A 128 -7.77 1.75 -15.02
C TYR A 128 -8.01 3.13 -15.65
N LEU A 129 -8.93 3.94 -15.08
CA LEU A 129 -9.26 5.28 -15.59
C LEU A 129 -8.43 6.38 -14.91
N HIS A 130 -8.16 6.19 -13.64
CA HIS A 130 -7.53 7.21 -12.79
C HIS A 130 -6.42 6.58 -11.97
N ARG A 131 -5.17 6.87 -12.30
CA ARG A 131 -3.99 6.43 -11.53
C ARG A 131 -3.85 7.15 -10.17
N ARG A 132 -4.95 7.56 -9.56
CA ARG A 132 -4.95 8.15 -8.22
C ARG A 132 -4.90 7.05 -7.21
N GLY A 133 -3.87 7.08 -6.36
CA GLY A 133 -3.77 6.12 -5.27
C GLY A 133 -4.91 6.26 -4.26
N MET A 134 -5.19 5.18 -3.52
CA MET A 134 -6.16 5.16 -2.42
C MET A 134 -5.46 5.26 -1.08
N ASN A 135 -6.01 6.08 -0.17
CA ASN A 135 -5.65 6.07 1.23
C ASN A 135 -6.77 5.36 2.01
N ILE A 136 -6.38 4.34 2.75
CA ILE A 136 -7.30 3.47 3.48
C ILE A 136 -6.90 3.46 4.94
N LYS A 137 -7.87 3.61 5.84
CA LYS A 137 -7.65 3.41 7.28
C LYS A 137 -8.42 2.20 7.75
N LEU A 138 -7.75 1.34 8.51
CA LEU A 138 -8.28 0.09 9.04
C LEU A 138 -7.87 -0.10 10.51
N PRO A 139 -8.61 -0.88 11.30
CA PRO A 139 -8.20 -1.25 12.65
C PRO A 139 -6.88 -2.04 12.63
N LYS A 140 -6.04 -1.81 13.64
CA LYS A 140 -4.69 -2.37 13.76
C LYS A 140 -4.60 -3.91 13.65
N ASN A 141 -5.61 -4.62 14.15
CA ASN A 141 -5.60 -6.08 14.32
C ASN A 141 -6.43 -6.85 13.29
N ILE A 142 -6.98 -6.16 12.28
CA ILE A 142 -7.75 -6.83 11.23
C ILE A 142 -6.82 -7.60 10.28
N ASN A 143 -7.28 -8.72 9.76
CA ASN A 143 -6.57 -9.44 8.70
C ASN A 143 -6.80 -8.74 7.37
N ILE A 144 -5.75 -8.63 6.56
CA ILE A 144 -5.78 -7.85 5.32
C ILE A 144 -5.20 -8.68 4.18
N SER A 145 -5.90 -8.73 3.06
CA SER A 145 -5.37 -9.23 1.80
C SER A 145 -5.44 -8.10 0.77
N VAL A 146 -4.30 -7.72 0.19
CA VAL A 146 -4.19 -6.62 -0.76
C VAL A 146 -3.63 -7.10 -2.07
N ASN A 147 -4.37 -6.89 -3.15
CA ASN A 147 -3.91 -7.11 -4.51
C ASN A 147 -3.74 -5.75 -5.21
N GLY A 148 -2.48 -5.39 -5.48
CA GLY A 148 -2.08 -4.18 -6.20
C GLY A 148 -2.22 -4.29 -7.73
N GLY A 149 -2.74 -5.41 -8.22
CA GLY A 149 -2.93 -5.64 -9.65
C GLY A 149 -1.62 -5.62 -10.44
N ASN A 150 -1.67 -5.03 -11.63
CA ASN A 150 -0.51 -5.02 -12.53
C ASN A 150 0.55 -3.99 -12.16
N MET A 151 0.17 -2.82 -11.63
CA MET A 151 1.08 -1.67 -11.45
C MET A 151 0.95 -0.96 -10.09
N GLY A 152 0.14 -1.45 -9.18
CA GLY A 152 -0.09 -0.82 -7.89
C GLY A 152 1.02 -1.12 -6.88
N SER A 153 1.55 -0.11 -6.22
CA SER A 153 2.41 -0.29 -5.05
C SER A 153 1.58 -0.34 -3.76
N ILE A 154 2.06 -1.10 -2.78
CA ILE A 154 1.36 -1.32 -1.51
C ILE A 154 2.22 -0.75 -0.38
N TYR A 155 1.65 0.18 0.40
CA TYR A 155 2.27 0.77 1.58
C TYR A 155 1.40 0.52 2.79
N MET A 156 2.00 0.01 3.86
CA MET A 156 1.29 -0.35 5.07
C MET A 156 2.12 -0.04 6.32
N GLU A 157 1.49 0.40 7.39
CA GLU A 157 2.18 0.68 8.64
C GLU A 157 1.38 0.27 9.88
N GLY A 158 2.07 -0.39 10.83
CA GLY A 158 1.64 -0.62 12.20
C GLY A 158 0.68 -1.79 12.42
N PHE A 159 0.42 -2.62 11.43
CA PHE A 159 -0.56 -3.72 11.53
C PHE A 159 -0.03 -4.93 12.28
N THR A 160 -0.93 -5.56 13.07
CA THR A 160 -0.63 -6.75 13.87
C THR A 160 -1.42 -7.98 13.46
N GLY A 161 -2.41 -7.83 12.58
CA GLY A 161 -3.15 -8.94 11.96
C GLY A 161 -2.33 -9.65 10.89
N GLU A 162 -2.89 -10.70 10.32
CA GLU A 162 -2.34 -11.38 9.15
C GLU A 162 -2.41 -10.47 7.93
N VAL A 163 -1.32 -10.42 7.16
CA VAL A 163 -1.20 -9.60 5.96
C VAL A 163 -0.80 -10.46 4.77
N GLU A 164 -1.61 -10.41 3.73
CA GLU A 164 -1.30 -10.92 2.41
C GLU A 164 -1.19 -9.72 1.46
N ALA A 165 -0.07 -9.56 0.78
CA ALA A 165 0.15 -8.48 -0.18
C ALA A 165 0.73 -9.03 -1.48
N GLU A 166 0.06 -8.75 -2.57
CA GLU A 166 0.46 -9.19 -3.90
C GLU A 166 0.38 -8.03 -4.90
N THR A 167 1.38 -7.95 -5.78
CA THR A 167 1.37 -7.05 -6.94
C THR A 167 2.21 -7.63 -8.06
N ASN A 168 1.93 -7.31 -9.31
CA ASN A 168 2.75 -7.78 -10.41
C ASN A 168 3.97 -6.86 -10.63
N VAL A 169 3.76 -5.58 -10.93
CA VAL A 169 4.81 -4.57 -11.07
C VAL A 169 4.55 -3.43 -10.09
N GLY A 170 5.20 -3.50 -8.93
CA GLY A 170 5.00 -2.52 -7.87
C GLY A 170 5.79 -2.90 -6.63
N SER A 171 6.08 -1.91 -5.80
CA SER A 171 6.78 -2.13 -4.55
C SER A 171 5.82 -2.47 -3.42
N ILE A 172 6.26 -3.33 -2.50
CA ILE A 172 5.56 -3.63 -1.25
C ILE A 172 6.41 -3.08 -0.11
N GLN A 173 5.88 -2.12 0.63
CA GLN A 173 6.54 -1.55 1.79
C GLN A 173 5.66 -1.67 3.03
N MET A 174 6.18 -2.33 4.05
CA MET A 174 5.49 -2.51 5.33
C MET A 174 6.39 -2.05 6.47
N LYS A 175 5.88 -1.18 7.34
CA LYS A 175 6.61 -0.67 8.49
C LYS A 175 5.92 -1.05 9.79
N ASN A 176 6.71 -1.40 10.81
CA ASN A 176 6.23 -1.71 12.16
C ASN A 176 5.12 -2.77 12.18
N VAL A 177 5.27 -3.82 11.39
CA VAL A 177 4.28 -4.90 11.26
C VAL A 177 4.64 -6.10 12.15
N THR A 178 3.63 -6.91 12.46
CA THR A 178 3.84 -8.13 13.28
C THR A 178 3.55 -9.40 12.48
N GLY A 179 2.51 -9.41 11.66
CA GLY A 179 2.12 -10.54 10.82
C GLY A 179 1.55 -11.74 11.57
N PRO A 180 1.27 -12.87 10.92
CA PRO A 180 1.95 -13.47 9.74
C PRO A 180 1.90 -12.64 8.49
N ILE A 181 2.92 -12.76 7.64
CA ILE A 181 3.01 -11.98 6.40
C ILE A 181 3.27 -12.91 5.21
N THR A 182 2.46 -12.75 4.18
CA THR A 182 2.73 -13.24 2.84
C THR A 182 2.87 -12.05 1.91
N ALA A 183 4.04 -11.86 1.30
CA ALA A 183 4.29 -10.76 0.35
C ALA A 183 4.87 -11.30 -0.94
N ASN A 184 4.27 -10.94 -2.07
CA ASN A 184 4.68 -11.42 -3.39
C ASN A 184 4.68 -10.30 -4.44
N THR A 185 5.76 -10.20 -5.21
CA THR A 185 5.81 -9.34 -6.40
C THR A 185 6.62 -9.99 -7.51
N SER A 186 6.24 -9.76 -8.76
CA SER A 186 7.05 -10.19 -9.90
C SER A 186 8.20 -9.22 -10.14
N VAL A 187 7.91 -7.91 -10.20
CA VAL A 187 8.90 -6.84 -10.44
C VAL A 187 8.64 -5.70 -9.48
N GLY A 188 9.48 -5.56 -8.49
CA GLY A 188 9.36 -4.49 -7.49
C GLY A 188 10.07 -4.86 -6.20
N LYS A 189 10.55 -3.83 -5.51
CA LYS A 189 11.22 -4.00 -4.22
C LYS A 189 10.20 -4.41 -3.14
N ILE A 190 10.62 -5.35 -2.30
CA ILE A 190 9.91 -5.65 -1.05
C ILE A 190 10.75 -5.14 0.12
N ASP A 191 10.16 -4.30 0.96
CA ASP A 191 10.79 -3.68 2.12
C ASP A 191 9.88 -3.87 3.33
N ILE A 192 10.29 -4.71 4.29
CA ILE A 192 9.48 -5.03 5.46
C ILE A 192 10.25 -4.84 6.75
N ASP A 193 9.76 -3.95 7.60
CA ASP A 193 10.26 -3.71 8.94
C ASP A 193 9.30 -4.31 9.98
N PHE A 194 9.73 -5.36 10.67
CA PHE A 194 8.95 -6.01 11.71
C PHE A 194 9.16 -5.34 13.07
N ASP A 195 8.08 -4.94 13.74
CA ASP A 195 8.12 -4.58 15.17
C ASP A 195 8.32 -5.84 16.03
N LYS A 196 7.55 -6.89 15.71
CA LYS A 196 7.67 -8.25 16.27
C LYS A 196 7.39 -9.25 15.16
N VAL A 197 7.94 -10.46 15.33
CA VAL A 197 7.65 -11.57 14.40
C VAL A 197 6.64 -12.50 15.03
N SER A 198 5.47 -12.63 14.41
CA SER A 198 4.41 -13.55 14.85
C SER A 198 4.90 -15.01 14.79
N GLN A 199 4.62 -15.76 15.84
CA GLN A 199 4.91 -17.19 15.89
C GLN A 199 3.72 -18.07 15.48
N LYS A 200 2.62 -17.47 14.99
CA LYS A 200 1.36 -18.19 14.70
C LYS A 200 1.40 -19.00 13.42
N SER A 201 1.95 -18.43 12.35
CA SER A 201 1.97 -19.02 11.01
C SER A 201 3.25 -18.64 10.27
N PRO A 202 3.69 -19.43 9.28
CA PRO A 202 4.85 -19.13 8.47
C PRO A 202 4.78 -17.76 7.80
N ILE A 203 5.95 -17.16 7.58
CA ILE A 203 6.14 -15.93 6.82
C ILE A 203 6.73 -16.29 5.47
N THR A 204 6.12 -15.83 4.39
CA THR A 204 6.56 -16.09 3.02
C THR A 204 6.71 -14.78 2.26
N ILE A 205 7.92 -14.50 1.79
CA ILE A 205 8.22 -13.27 1.06
C ILE A 205 8.94 -13.65 -0.23
N SER A 206 8.39 -13.22 -1.38
CA SER A 206 8.97 -13.59 -2.67
C SER A 206 8.95 -12.44 -3.68
N SER A 207 10.06 -12.33 -4.44
CA SER A 207 10.19 -11.48 -5.61
C SER A 207 10.84 -12.26 -6.74
N SER A 208 10.42 -12.04 -8.00
CA SER A 208 11.09 -12.69 -9.14
C SER A 208 12.34 -11.94 -9.58
N VAL A 209 12.32 -10.61 -9.60
CA VAL A 209 13.42 -9.84 -10.20
C VAL A 209 14.14 -8.96 -9.19
N SER A 210 13.41 -8.32 -8.28
CA SER A 210 13.95 -7.25 -7.45
C SER A 210 14.47 -7.72 -6.10
N GLU A 211 15.16 -6.83 -5.42
CA GLU A 211 15.68 -7.05 -4.08
C GLU A 211 14.59 -7.13 -3.01
N ILE A 212 14.92 -7.83 -1.94
CA ILE A 212 14.09 -7.98 -0.74
C ILE A 212 14.90 -7.47 0.45
N ASP A 213 14.40 -6.49 1.18
CA ASP A 213 15.02 -5.92 2.37
C ASP A 213 14.10 -6.13 3.59
N ILE A 214 14.58 -6.84 4.59
CA ILE A 214 13.79 -7.21 5.75
C ILE A 214 14.57 -6.92 7.02
N ALA A 215 13.93 -6.14 7.92
CA ALA A 215 14.44 -5.89 9.25
C ALA A 215 13.61 -6.63 10.31
N ILE A 216 14.27 -7.45 11.14
CA ILE A 216 13.61 -8.20 12.20
C ILE A 216 14.33 -7.99 13.55
N PRO A 217 13.59 -8.01 14.68
CA PRO A 217 14.19 -7.87 16.00
C PRO A 217 15.25 -8.96 16.30
N ALA A 218 16.34 -8.56 16.96
CA ALA A 218 17.46 -9.45 17.30
C ALA A 218 17.04 -10.70 18.11
N ASN A 219 16.01 -10.58 18.95
CA ASN A 219 15.49 -11.64 19.80
C ASN A 219 14.46 -12.55 19.13
N THR A 220 14.28 -12.45 17.81
CA THR A 220 13.33 -13.27 17.07
C THR A 220 13.77 -14.73 17.02
N ASN A 221 12.88 -15.64 17.41
CA ASN A 221 13.05 -17.07 17.20
C ASN A 221 12.47 -17.45 15.84
N ALA A 222 13.30 -17.99 14.94
CA ALA A 222 12.85 -18.36 13.61
C ALA A 222 13.73 -19.44 12.96
N ASP A 223 13.12 -20.25 12.10
CA ASP A 223 13.79 -21.12 11.15
C ASP A 223 13.80 -20.44 9.78
N LEU A 224 14.98 -20.05 9.31
CA LEU A 224 15.16 -19.30 8.06
C LEU A 224 15.42 -20.22 6.88
N GLU A 225 14.79 -19.91 5.76
CA GLU A 225 15.13 -20.49 4.46
C GLU A 225 15.20 -19.35 3.44
N LEU A 226 16.42 -19.00 2.98
CA LEU A 226 16.68 -17.91 2.04
C LEU A 226 17.11 -18.47 0.69
N LYS A 227 16.46 -18.04 -0.38
CA LYS A 227 16.76 -18.49 -1.76
C LYS A 227 16.97 -17.30 -2.68
N THR A 228 18.14 -17.21 -3.31
CA THR A 228 18.40 -16.23 -4.37
C THR A 228 19.50 -16.72 -5.32
N GLN A 229 19.50 -16.21 -6.55
CA GLN A 229 20.66 -16.27 -7.45
C GLN A 229 21.64 -15.11 -7.22
N GLY A 230 21.17 -14.05 -6.54
CA GLY A 230 22.01 -12.93 -6.08
C GLY A 230 22.75 -13.26 -4.79
N THR A 231 22.99 -12.22 -4.00
CA THR A 231 23.73 -12.31 -2.73
C THR A 231 22.79 -12.09 -1.55
N VAL A 232 23.01 -12.83 -0.46
CA VAL A 232 22.36 -12.57 0.82
C VAL A 232 23.31 -11.74 1.69
N TYR A 233 22.86 -10.56 2.12
CA TYR A 233 23.55 -9.68 3.04
C TYR A 233 22.84 -9.70 4.40
N THR A 234 23.59 -9.94 5.47
CA THR A 234 23.01 -9.99 6.81
C THR A 234 24.02 -9.60 7.88
N ASN A 235 23.53 -9.03 8.97
CA ASN A 235 24.27 -8.80 10.21
C ASN A 235 23.85 -9.79 11.32
N PHE A 236 23.08 -10.83 10.99
CA PHE A 236 22.88 -11.99 11.87
C PHE A 236 24.08 -12.94 11.75
N ASP A 237 24.43 -13.54 12.87
CA ASP A 237 25.47 -14.58 12.92
C ASP A 237 24.87 -15.92 12.50
N PHE A 238 25.04 -16.28 11.22
CA PHE A 238 24.57 -17.54 10.69
C PHE A 238 25.63 -18.65 10.93
N LYS A 239 25.27 -19.64 11.71
CA LYS A 239 26.06 -20.87 11.79
C LYS A 239 25.92 -21.62 10.46
N MET A 240 26.86 -21.38 9.55
CA MET A 240 26.92 -22.10 8.27
C MET A 240 27.48 -23.49 8.53
N PRO A 241 26.87 -24.58 8.01
CA PRO A 241 27.43 -25.91 8.14
C PRO A 241 28.80 -25.94 7.42
N GLU A 242 29.83 -26.44 8.09
CA GLU A 242 31.14 -26.67 7.52
C GLU A 242 31.04 -27.65 6.35
N LYS A 243 31.42 -27.21 5.17
CA LYS A 243 31.47 -28.07 4.00
C LYS A 243 32.78 -28.84 3.97
N LYS A 244 32.73 -30.14 4.26
CA LYS A 244 33.84 -31.06 3.94
C LYS A 244 33.76 -31.44 2.47
N GLY A 245 34.80 -31.10 1.68
CA GLY A 245 34.93 -31.46 0.27
C GLY A 245 34.86 -30.30 -0.71
N MET A 246 35.01 -30.58 -2.03
CA MET A 246 34.93 -29.59 -3.08
C MET A 246 33.57 -28.87 -3.08
N PRO A 247 33.55 -27.53 -3.27
CA PRO A 247 32.29 -26.78 -3.32
C PRO A 247 31.44 -27.26 -4.47
N ASN A 248 30.26 -27.81 -4.20
CA ASN A 248 29.30 -28.10 -5.25
C ASN A 248 28.74 -26.79 -5.79
N VAL A 249 29.13 -26.42 -7.04
CA VAL A 249 28.71 -25.17 -7.71
C VAL A 249 27.30 -25.31 -8.28
N SER A 250 26.35 -25.75 -7.46
CA SER A 250 24.94 -25.72 -7.84
C SER A 250 24.41 -24.29 -7.79
N ARG A 251 23.84 -23.81 -8.89
CA ARG A 251 23.29 -22.45 -9.04
C ARG A 251 22.07 -22.14 -8.14
N ARG A 252 21.50 -23.16 -7.49
CA ARG A 252 20.31 -23.02 -6.62
C ARG A 252 20.66 -23.46 -5.20
N LYS A 253 21.30 -22.58 -4.44
CA LYS A 253 21.58 -22.86 -3.03
C LYS A 253 20.62 -22.08 -2.17
N SER A 254 19.87 -22.79 -1.32
CA SER A 254 19.19 -22.18 -0.19
C SER A 254 20.17 -22.05 0.97
N ILE A 255 20.10 -20.91 1.66
CA ILE A 255 20.71 -20.73 2.98
C ILE A 255 19.65 -21.13 3.99
N VAL A 256 19.93 -22.15 4.78
CA VAL A 256 19.09 -22.59 5.88
C VAL A 256 19.83 -22.29 7.17
N SER A 257 19.19 -21.57 8.07
CA SER A 257 19.77 -21.20 9.36
C SER A 257 18.69 -21.07 10.42
N LYS A 258 19.10 -21.10 11.69
CA LYS A 258 18.20 -20.84 12.82
C LYS A 258 18.60 -19.54 13.48
N LEU A 259 17.61 -18.70 13.77
CA LEU A 259 17.78 -17.54 14.63
C LEU A 259 17.40 -17.94 16.06
N ASN A 260 18.30 -17.66 16.99
CA ASN A 260 18.18 -18.02 18.39
C ASN A 260 17.85 -19.53 18.56
N ASN A 261 16.72 -19.88 19.13
CA ASN A 261 16.32 -21.26 19.37
C ASN A 261 15.51 -21.91 18.23
N GLY A 262 15.39 -21.22 17.08
CA GLY A 262 14.44 -21.61 16.05
C GLY A 262 13.00 -21.24 16.43
N GLY A 263 12.05 -21.46 15.55
CA GLY A 263 10.64 -21.09 15.77
C GLY A 263 9.84 -21.01 14.47
N VAL A 264 9.12 -19.92 14.25
CA VAL A 264 8.33 -19.74 13.04
C VAL A 264 9.21 -19.87 11.79
N LYS A 265 8.69 -20.54 10.77
CA LYS A 265 9.39 -20.61 9.48
C LYS A 265 9.30 -19.27 8.75
N ILE A 266 10.45 -18.71 8.37
CA ILE A 266 10.56 -17.53 7.51
C ILE A 266 11.20 -17.95 6.18
N TYR A 267 10.42 -17.94 5.12
CA TYR A 267 10.86 -18.27 3.78
C TYR A 267 10.96 -17.00 2.95
N ILE A 268 12.17 -16.69 2.45
CA ILE A 268 12.44 -15.53 1.60
C ILE A 268 13.05 -16.00 0.30
N LYS A 269 12.46 -15.58 -0.83
CA LYS A 269 12.93 -15.94 -2.16
C LYS A 269 12.99 -14.71 -3.04
N SER A 270 14.19 -14.37 -3.53
CA SER A 270 14.36 -13.52 -4.71
C SER A 270 15.00 -14.33 -5.82
N SER A 271 14.39 -14.40 -7.01
CA SER A 271 14.99 -15.24 -8.07
C SER A 271 16.25 -14.61 -8.64
N MET A 272 16.30 -13.29 -8.80
CA MET A 272 17.43 -12.57 -9.42
C MET A 272 18.03 -11.49 -8.52
N GLY A 273 17.27 -10.90 -7.60
CA GLY A 273 17.71 -9.82 -6.72
C GLY A 273 18.45 -10.29 -5.48
N ASN A 274 19.07 -9.36 -4.79
CA ASN A 274 19.70 -9.61 -3.51
C ASN A 274 18.65 -9.71 -2.38
N ILE A 275 19.03 -10.38 -1.29
CA ILE A 275 18.27 -10.43 -0.05
C ILE A 275 19.08 -9.72 1.03
N TYR A 276 18.50 -8.71 1.64
CA TYR A 276 19.04 -8.00 2.80
C TYR A 276 18.21 -8.40 4.02
N LEU A 277 18.83 -9.09 4.97
CA LEU A 277 18.22 -9.48 6.23
C LEU A 277 18.92 -8.76 7.38
N ARG A 278 18.24 -7.80 7.97
CA ARG A 278 18.78 -6.90 9.00
C ARG A 278 18.29 -7.28 10.39
N LYS A 279 19.23 -7.28 11.30
CA LYS A 279 18.95 -7.32 12.74
C LYS A 279 18.78 -5.90 13.27
N LYS A 280 17.67 -5.63 13.91
CA LYS A 280 17.41 -4.38 14.62
C LYS A 280 17.26 -4.58 16.13
#